data_dd4d9d1ef2789ce2c991255f430c511b
#
_entry.id   dd4d9d1ef2789ce2c991255f430c511b
#
_cell.length_a   1.000
_cell.length_b   1.000
_cell.length_c   1.000
_cell.angle_alpha   90.00
_cell.angle_beta   90.00
_cell.angle_gamma   90.00
#
_symmetry.space_group_name_H-M   'P 1'
#
loop_
_entity.id
_entity.type
_entity.pdbx_description
1 polymer ?
#
loop_
_entity_poly.entity_id
_entity_poly.type
_entity_poly.pdbx_seq_one_letter_code
_entity_poly.pdbx_strand_id
1 'polypeptide(L)'
;MDKALWVVRDKITTKGAIDDLMADATTRGIHDVVVQVRGRGDAYYTSSLEPRAEGLPGDFDPLAHLVRAGAAVGVRVHAWGNVFFVWSSPEGALPKSAKHLVNRHPEWLLRSGGVKYLDPVGGSDWEGIYTDPRNAEAREHTLAVFTEIVTRYRVEGFHYDYVRYPQATYADSPEDHAAVTALVSEGAKRLRAARPGIVISAAVFPDPDLARDRVLQRWPDWARASLVDLLCPMAYRRDTAEVARLLTKARAAAPKTRMWGGLMAYASERALLRDQVRVAEQAGCEGAILFAYDPAHRDLLDVFSAA
;
A
#
# COMPACT_ATOMS: atom_id res chain seq x y z
N MET A 1 -21.76 2.11 0.08
CA MET A 1 -20.39 1.99 0.57
C MET A 1 -19.47 1.56 -0.57
N ASP A 2 -18.30 2.21 -0.75
CA ASP A 2 -17.29 1.82 -1.74
C ASP A 2 -16.74 0.42 -1.46
N LYS A 3 -16.46 -0.33 -2.51
CA LYS A 3 -15.95 -1.71 -2.45
C LYS A 3 -14.62 -1.78 -3.17
N ALA A 4 -13.57 -2.16 -2.44
CA ALA A 4 -12.21 -2.16 -2.96
C ALA A 4 -11.43 -3.43 -2.61
N LEU A 5 -10.39 -3.72 -3.40
CA LEU A 5 -9.46 -4.83 -3.17
C LEU A 5 -8.02 -4.33 -3.15
N TRP A 6 -7.24 -4.80 -2.19
CA TRP A 6 -5.80 -4.85 -2.33
C TRP A 6 -5.40 -6.09 -3.13
N VAL A 7 -4.55 -5.88 -4.12
CA VAL A 7 -4.05 -6.93 -5.01
C VAL A 7 -2.53 -6.97 -4.95
N VAL A 8 -1.98 -8.04 -4.41
CA VAL A 8 -0.53 -8.20 -4.29
C VAL A 8 0.08 -8.52 -5.65
N ARG A 9 1.29 -8.08 -5.88
CA ARG A 9 2.03 -8.12 -7.15
C ARG A 9 2.12 -9.49 -7.83
N ASP A 10 2.12 -10.59 -7.06
CA ASP A 10 2.17 -11.95 -7.60
C ASP A 10 0.87 -12.36 -8.34
N LYS A 11 -0.23 -11.65 -8.10
CA LYS A 11 -1.53 -11.88 -8.72
C LYS A 11 -1.72 -11.17 -10.07
N ILE A 12 -0.70 -10.41 -10.53
CA ILE A 12 -0.78 -9.61 -11.77
C ILE A 12 0.31 -9.94 -12.78
N THR A 13 0.91 -11.13 -12.66
CA THR A 13 2.09 -11.50 -13.48
C THR A 13 1.77 -11.93 -14.91
N THR A 14 0.50 -12.17 -15.22
CA THR A 14 0.03 -12.56 -16.56
C THR A 14 -1.22 -11.80 -16.99
N LYS A 15 -1.47 -11.74 -18.30
CA LYS A 15 -2.71 -11.14 -18.84
C LYS A 15 -3.95 -11.84 -18.30
N GLY A 16 -3.96 -13.18 -18.33
CA GLY A 16 -5.10 -13.96 -17.85
C GLY A 16 -5.43 -13.71 -16.38
N ALA A 17 -4.41 -13.62 -15.51
CA ALA A 17 -4.64 -13.30 -14.09
C ALA A 17 -5.25 -11.91 -13.89
N ILE A 18 -4.88 -10.93 -14.70
CA ILE A 18 -5.46 -9.59 -14.66
C ILE A 18 -6.89 -9.59 -15.21
N ASP A 19 -7.14 -10.29 -16.30
CA ASP A 19 -8.47 -10.40 -16.90
C ASP A 19 -9.44 -11.10 -15.93
N ASP A 20 -9.00 -12.14 -15.24
CA ASP A 20 -9.74 -12.82 -14.17
C ASP A 20 -10.05 -11.88 -13.00
N LEU A 21 -9.07 -11.10 -12.54
CA LEU A 21 -9.27 -10.08 -11.50
C LEU A 21 -10.35 -9.08 -11.89
N MET A 22 -10.33 -8.58 -13.15
CA MET A 22 -11.33 -7.64 -13.64
C MET A 22 -12.73 -8.26 -13.73
N ALA A 23 -12.83 -9.51 -14.17
CA ALA A 23 -14.08 -10.25 -14.19
C ALA A 23 -14.65 -10.47 -12.78
N ASP A 24 -13.80 -10.87 -11.83
CA ASP A 24 -14.17 -11.03 -10.42
C ASP A 24 -14.66 -9.72 -9.79
N ALA A 25 -13.96 -8.62 -10.04
CA ALA A 25 -14.33 -7.30 -9.55
C ALA A 25 -15.69 -6.85 -10.12
N THR A 26 -15.85 -6.95 -11.44
CA THR A 26 -17.08 -6.52 -12.14
C THR A 26 -18.30 -7.32 -11.66
N THR A 27 -18.17 -8.65 -11.57
CA THR A 27 -19.27 -9.54 -11.16
C THR A 27 -19.80 -9.21 -9.76
N ARG A 28 -18.95 -8.66 -8.88
CA ARG A 28 -19.29 -8.38 -7.48
C ARG A 28 -19.49 -6.89 -7.19
N GLY A 29 -19.50 -6.06 -8.24
CA GLY A 29 -19.66 -4.61 -8.11
C GLY A 29 -18.54 -3.95 -7.33
N ILE A 30 -17.32 -4.46 -7.46
CA ILE A 30 -16.11 -3.86 -6.92
C ILE A 30 -15.58 -2.89 -7.96
N HIS A 31 -15.45 -1.62 -7.59
CA HIS A 31 -15.11 -0.57 -8.53
C HIS A 31 -13.66 -0.08 -8.40
N ASP A 32 -12.97 -0.45 -7.32
CA ASP A 32 -11.60 -0.01 -7.06
C ASP A 32 -10.68 -1.19 -6.76
N VAL A 33 -9.55 -1.23 -7.46
CA VAL A 33 -8.47 -2.17 -7.19
C VAL A 33 -7.18 -1.40 -6.90
N VAL A 34 -6.59 -1.66 -5.73
CA VAL A 34 -5.32 -1.08 -5.28
C VAL A 34 -4.24 -2.11 -5.50
N VAL A 35 -3.46 -1.95 -6.56
CA VAL A 35 -2.58 -2.99 -7.08
C VAL A 35 -1.12 -2.68 -6.81
N GLN A 36 -0.42 -3.61 -6.15
CA GLN A 36 0.98 -3.45 -5.80
C GLN A 36 1.87 -3.56 -7.04
N VAL A 37 2.34 -2.43 -7.52
CA VAL A 37 3.20 -2.33 -8.71
C VAL A 37 4.65 -2.02 -8.38
N ARG A 38 4.93 -1.58 -7.15
CA ARG A 38 6.25 -1.44 -6.56
C ARG A 38 6.24 -2.05 -5.16
N GLY A 39 6.69 -3.31 -5.06
CA GLY A 39 6.58 -4.08 -3.81
C GLY A 39 7.89 -4.14 -3.02
N ARG A 40 9.03 -4.27 -3.69
CA ARG A 40 10.34 -4.50 -3.08
C ARG A 40 11.46 -3.69 -3.73
N GLY A 41 11.19 -2.44 -4.16
CA GLY A 41 12.17 -1.68 -4.94
C GLY A 41 12.36 -2.24 -6.35
N ASP A 42 11.36 -2.94 -6.83
CA ASP A 42 11.26 -3.57 -8.14
C ASP A 42 9.95 -3.17 -8.83
N ALA A 43 9.96 -3.13 -10.18
CA ALA A 43 8.86 -2.63 -10.97
C ALA A 43 8.04 -3.75 -11.63
N TYR A 44 6.71 -3.77 -11.38
CA TYR A 44 5.71 -4.53 -12.11
C TYR A 44 5.08 -3.70 -13.23
N TYR A 45 5.91 -2.88 -13.85
CA TYR A 45 5.61 -1.99 -14.98
C TYR A 45 6.92 -1.69 -15.73
N THR A 46 6.84 -1.01 -16.85
CA THR A 46 8.05 -0.57 -17.58
C THR A 46 8.62 0.67 -16.90
N SER A 47 9.70 0.52 -16.13
CA SER A 47 10.39 1.60 -15.42
C SER A 47 11.74 1.94 -16.06
N SER A 48 12.12 3.22 -15.97
CA SER A 48 13.48 3.67 -16.29
C SER A 48 14.35 3.84 -15.03
N LEU A 49 13.74 3.78 -13.85
CA LEU A 49 14.38 4.08 -12.56
C LEU A 49 14.67 2.83 -11.72
N GLU A 50 13.75 1.87 -11.72
CA GLU A 50 13.88 0.64 -10.93
C GLU A 50 14.02 -0.61 -11.84
N PRO A 51 14.69 -1.66 -11.36
CA PRO A 51 14.78 -2.90 -12.11
C PRO A 51 13.39 -3.54 -12.24
N ARG A 52 13.20 -4.23 -13.37
CA ARG A 52 12.05 -5.09 -13.57
C ARG A 52 12.01 -6.16 -12.48
N ALA A 53 10.82 -6.46 -11.96
CA ALA A 53 10.62 -7.47 -10.94
C ALA A 53 11.11 -8.84 -11.40
N GLU A 54 11.81 -9.56 -10.52
CA GLU A 54 12.32 -10.90 -10.78
C GLU A 54 11.15 -11.87 -11.03
N GLY A 55 11.29 -12.72 -12.04
CA GLY A 55 10.25 -13.70 -12.39
C GLY A 55 9.08 -13.15 -13.21
N LEU A 56 9.04 -11.87 -13.51
CA LEU A 56 8.04 -11.31 -14.40
C LEU A 56 8.36 -11.68 -15.86
N PRO A 57 7.47 -12.42 -16.58
CA PRO A 57 7.82 -12.98 -17.89
C PRO A 57 7.92 -11.92 -18.98
N GLY A 58 8.93 -12.09 -19.86
CA GLY A 58 9.11 -11.36 -21.12
C GLY A 58 9.04 -9.84 -20.97
N ASP A 59 8.44 -9.19 -21.97
CA ASP A 59 8.24 -7.73 -22.03
C ASP A 59 6.84 -7.31 -21.54
N PHE A 60 6.14 -8.20 -20.86
CA PHE A 60 4.79 -7.92 -20.36
C PHE A 60 4.82 -6.78 -19.34
N ASP A 61 3.99 -5.74 -19.57
CA ASP A 61 3.79 -4.63 -18.66
C ASP A 61 2.45 -4.81 -17.92
N PRO A 62 2.47 -5.32 -16.68
CA PRO A 62 1.24 -5.56 -15.90
C PRO A 62 0.41 -4.31 -15.69
N LEU A 63 1.04 -3.18 -15.33
CA LEU A 63 0.30 -1.95 -15.03
C LEU A 63 -0.36 -1.36 -16.28
N ALA A 64 0.31 -1.42 -17.44
CA ALA A 64 -0.30 -1.00 -18.70
C ALA A 64 -1.52 -1.86 -19.06
N HIS A 65 -1.45 -3.17 -18.80
CA HIS A 65 -2.58 -4.07 -19.04
C HIS A 65 -3.72 -3.83 -18.05
N LEU A 66 -3.42 -3.68 -16.75
CA LEU A 66 -4.37 -3.37 -15.69
C LEU A 66 -5.19 -2.10 -15.99
N VAL A 67 -4.52 -1.00 -16.30
CA VAL A 67 -5.19 0.28 -16.60
C VAL A 67 -6.11 0.16 -17.80
N ARG A 68 -5.69 -0.56 -18.82
CA ARG A 68 -6.48 -0.79 -20.03
C ARG A 68 -7.69 -1.70 -19.78
N ALA A 69 -7.47 -2.82 -19.08
CA ALA A 69 -8.52 -3.78 -18.75
C ALA A 69 -9.54 -3.17 -17.78
N GLY A 70 -9.08 -2.44 -16.75
CA GLY A 70 -9.95 -1.74 -15.81
C GLY A 70 -10.84 -0.69 -16.50
N ALA A 71 -10.25 0.13 -17.38
CA ALA A 71 -11.00 1.13 -18.14
C ALA A 71 -12.08 0.50 -19.04
N ALA A 72 -11.84 -0.69 -19.60
CA ALA A 72 -12.80 -1.38 -20.45
C ALA A 72 -14.06 -1.85 -19.70
N VAL A 73 -13.96 -2.08 -18.37
CA VAL A 73 -15.06 -2.61 -17.55
C VAL A 73 -15.49 -1.66 -16.41
N GLY A 74 -14.96 -0.44 -16.38
CA GLY A 74 -15.32 0.57 -15.38
C GLY A 74 -14.71 0.33 -13.97
N VAL A 75 -13.62 -0.44 -13.87
CA VAL A 75 -12.87 -0.66 -12.64
C VAL A 75 -11.70 0.33 -12.56
N ARG A 76 -11.67 1.11 -11.47
CA ARG A 76 -10.60 2.10 -11.21
C ARG A 76 -9.36 1.40 -10.67
N VAL A 77 -8.21 1.69 -11.27
CA VAL A 77 -6.92 1.12 -10.86
C VAL A 77 -6.12 2.16 -10.08
N HIS A 78 -5.77 1.84 -8.85
CA HIS A 78 -4.85 2.62 -8.02
C HIS A 78 -3.50 1.90 -7.96
N ALA A 79 -2.42 2.62 -8.29
CA ALA A 79 -1.08 2.08 -8.18
C ALA A 79 -0.64 2.07 -6.71
N TRP A 80 -0.27 0.90 -6.20
CA TRP A 80 0.26 0.75 -4.85
C TRP A 80 1.78 0.64 -4.89
N GLY A 81 2.45 1.58 -4.20
CA GLY A 81 3.89 1.59 -3.99
C GLY A 81 4.26 1.50 -2.52
N ASN A 82 5.12 0.53 -2.17
CA ASN A 82 5.76 0.52 -0.86
C ASN A 82 6.77 1.67 -0.79
N VAL A 83 6.73 2.46 0.28
CA VAL A 83 7.52 3.68 0.39
C VAL A 83 8.94 3.39 0.87
N PHE A 84 9.10 2.95 2.11
CA PHE A 84 10.41 2.72 2.70
C PHE A 84 10.83 1.24 2.72
N PHE A 85 9.90 0.30 2.73
CA PHE A 85 10.20 -1.12 2.58
C PHE A 85 10.64 -1.41 1.14
N VAL A 86 11.85 -2.00 0.99
CA VAL A 86 12.48 -2.15 -0.33
C VAL A 86 12.97 -3.55 -0.65
N TRP A 87 13.01 -4.46 0.30
CA TRP A 87 13.37 -5.85 0.01
C TRP A 87 13.02 -6.81 1.14
N SER A 88 12.57 -8.01 0.77
CA SER A 88 12.54 -9.18 1.64
C SER A 88 12.77 -10.46 0.84
N SER A 89 13.37 -11.43 1.49
CA SER A 89 13.55 -12.78 0.97
C SER A 89 13.52 -13.79 2.11
N PRO A 90 12.62 -14.79 2.08
CA PRO A 90 12.57 -15.84 3.09
C PRO A 90 13.89 -16.62 3.23
N GLU A 91 14.68 -16.66 2.16
CA GLU A 91 15.99 -17.35 2.10
C GLU A 91 17.16 -16.43 2.48
N GLY A 92 16.90 -15.17 2.85
CA GLY A 92 17.93 -14.20 3.19
C GLY A 92 18.73 -13.67 2.00
N ALA A 93 18.35 -14.03 0.76
CA ALA A 93 19.06 -13.60 -0.42
C ALA A 93 18.83 -12.11 -0.73
N LEU A 94 19.87 -11.41 -1.18
CA LEU A 94 19.78 -10.06 -1.71
C LEU A 94 19.19 -10.07 -3.14
N PRO A 95 18.71 -8.92 -3.66
CA PRO A 95 18.24 -8.83 -5.04
C PRO A 95 19.31 -9.24 -6.04
N LYS A 96 18.94 -9.99 -7.07
CA LYS A 96 19.89 -10.42 -8.14
C LYS A 96 20.34 -9.27 -9.02
N SER A 97 19.47 -8.29 -9.25
CA SER A 97 19.79 -7.15 -10.10
C SER A 97 20.80 -6.22 -9.43
N ALA A 98 21.95 -6.00 -10.07
CA ALA A 98 22.92 -5.00 -9.65
C ALA A 98 22.35 -3.55 -9.70
N LYS A 99 21.26 -3.33 -10.45
CA LYS A 99 20.56 -2.04 -10.53
C LYS A 99 19.60 -1.82 -9.38
N HIS A 100 19.32 -2.84 -8.57
CA HIS A 100 18.42 -2.71 -7.44
C HIS A 100 19.03 -1.78 -6.38
N LEU A 101 18.20 -0.89 -5.80
CA LEU A 101 18.69 0.12 -4.86
C LEU A 101 19.42 -0.47 -3.65
N VAL A 102 19.03 -1.64 -3.15
CA VAL A 102 19.70 -2.34 -2.05
C VAL A 102 21.17 -2.66 -2.38
N ASN A 103 21.45 -3.06 -3.63
CA ASN A 103 22.80 -3.36 -4.07
C ASN A 103 23.59 -2.11 -4.50
N ARG A 104 22.88 -1.13 -5.06
CA ARG A 104 23.49 0.07 -5.63
C ARG A 104 23.75 1.16 -4.59
N HIS A 105 22.88 1.25 -3.59
CA HIS A 105 22.86 2.33 -2.59
C HIS A 105 22.71 1.78 -1.16
N PRO A 106 23.66 0.95 -0.68
CA PRO A 106 23.62 0.42 0.69
C PRO A 106 23.68 1.53 1.76
N GLU A 107 24.17 2.71 1.41
CA GLU A 107 24.19 3.91 2.26
C GLU A 107 22.81 4.53 2.48
N TRP A 108 21.82 4.17 1.65
CA TRP A 108 20.42 4.62 1.81
C TRP A 108 19.62 3.75 2.78
N LEU A 109 20.16 2.60 3.19
CA LEU A 109 19.40 1.62 3.97
C LEU A 109 19.36 1.98 5.45
N LEU A 110 18.20 1.78 6.06
CA LEU A 110 18.00 1.95 7.49
C LEU A 110 18.86 0.94 8.26
N ARG A 111 19.59 1.43 9.27
CA ARG A 111 20.52 0.62 10.07
C ARG A 111 20.00 0.44 11.49
N SER A 112 20.02 -0.78 11.97
CA SER A 112 19.78 -1.10 13.36
C SER A 112 21.01 -0.73 14.20
N GLY A 113 20.80 0.07 15.25
CA GLY A 113 21.89 0.53 16.12
C GLY A 113 23.01 1.31 15.41
N GLY A 114 22.73 1.87 14.23
CA GLY A 114 23.69 2.63 13.44
C GLY A 114 24.75 1.83 12.71
N VAL A 115 24.77 0.51 12.85
CA VAL A 115 25.89 -0.34 12.39
C VAL A 115 25.52 -1.26 11.24
N LYS A 116 24.30 -1.81 11.23
CA LYS A 116 23.91 -2.88 10.32
C LYS A 116 22.50 -2.62 9.80
N TYR A 117 22.29 -2.73 8.48
CA TYR A 117 20.92 -2.68 7.96
C TYR A 117 20.13 -3.94 8.32
N LEU A 118 18.82 -3.86 8.19
CA LEU A 118 17.90 -4.92 8.59
C LEU A 118 18.10 -6.17 7.72
N ASP A 119 17.91 -7.32 8.34
CA ASP A 119 18.02 -8.60 7.66
C ASP A 119 16.90 -8.76 6.63
N PRO A 120 17.18 -9.24 5.41
CA PRO A 120 16.15 -9.47 4.39
C PRO A 120 15.15 -10.55 4.76
N VAL A 121 15.46 -11.47 5.67
CA VAL A 121 14.50 -12.46 6.20
C VAL A 121 13.40 -11.80 7.00
N GLY A 122 13.70 -10.68 7.66
CA GLY A 122 12.80 -10.05 8.61
C GLY A 122 12.88 -10.71 9.99
N GLY A 123 12.02 -10.22 10.89
CA GLY A 123 11.92 -10.69 12.28
C GLY A 123 10.57 -10.35 12.86
N SER A 124 10.41 -10.44 14.20
CA SER A 124 9.17 -10.10 14.89
C SER A 124 8.76 -8.63 14.71
N ASP A 125 9.74 -7.75 14.53
CA ASP A 125 9.57 -6.30 14.58
C ASP A 125 9.82 -5.60 13.23
N TRP A 126 10.24 -6.34 12.21
CA TRP A 126 10.45 -5.80 10.85
C TRP A 126 10.21 -6.87 9.79
N GLU A 127 9.86 -6.44 8.61
CA GLU A 127 9.46 -7.33 7.51
C GLU A 127 10.56 -7.53 6.44
N GLY A 128 11.75 -6.95 6.64
CA GLY A 128 12.88 -6.98 5.72
C GLY A 128 13.68 -5.69 5.70
N ILE A 129 14.25 -5.33 4.55
CA ILE A 129 15.13 -4.16 4.38
C ILE A 129 14.30 -2.91 4.08
N TYR A 130 14.65 -1.82 4.74
CA TYR A 130 14.05 -0.48 4.57
C TYR A 130 15.10 0.53 4.15
N THR A 131 14.70 1.52 3.37
CA THR A 131 15.48 2.77 3.24
C THR A 131 15.32 3.63 4.50
N ASP A 132 16.36 4.37 4.88
CA ASP A 132 16.27 5.34 5.98
C ASP A 132 15.40 6.53 5.56
N PRO A 133 14.27 6.77 6.23
CA PRO A 133 13.40 7.91 5.91
C PRO A 133 14.10 9.27 6.00
N ARG A 134 15.20 9.40 6.75
CA ARG A 134 16.00 10.63 6.85
C ARG A 134 16.92 10.84 5.65
N ASN A 135 17.23 9.79 4.90
CA ASN A 135 18.09 9.92 3.71
C ASN A 135 17.36 10.66 2.59
N ALA A 136 17.81 11.85 2.26
CA ALA A 136 17.16 12.72 1.28
C ALA A 136 17.20 12.13 -0.15
N GLU A 137 18.31 11.48 -0.53
CA GLU A 137 18.47 10.86 -1.86
C GLU A 137 17.55 9.65 -2.03
N ALA A 138 17.41 8.83 -0.99
CA ALA A 138 16.47 7.72 -0.99
C ALA A 138 15.00 8.19 -1.13
N ARG A 139 14.64 9.29 -0.43
CA ARG A 139 13.31 9.90 -0.59
C ARG A 139 13.11 10.44 -2.00
N GLU A 140 14.12 11.15 -2.54
CA GLU A 140 14.07 11.71 -3.89
C GLU A 140 13.88 10.62 -4.94
N HIS A 141 14.66 9.54 -4.87
CA HIS A 141 14.50 8.38 -5.75
C HIS A 141 13.09 7.79 -5.66
N THR A 142 12.58 7.56 -4.45
CA THR A 142 11.23 7.01 -4.24
C THR A 142 10.15 7.90 -4.85
N LEU A 143 10.26 9.22 -4.67
CA LEU A 143 9.33 10.20 -5.24
C LEU A 143 9.44 10.29 -6.78
N ALA A 144 10.64 10.16 -7.33
CA ALA A 144 10.84 10.10 -8.78
C ALA A 144 10.16 8.86 -9.38
N VAL A 145 10.29 7.68 -8.73
CA VAL A 145 9.61 6.44 -9.13
C VAL A 145 8.09 6.60 -9.10
N PHE A 146 7.52 7.18 -8.05
CA PHE A 146 6.08 7.41 -7.94
C PHE A 146 5.57 8.39 -8.99
N THR A 147 6.36 9.44 -9.26
CA THR A 147 6.07 10.41 -10.32
C THR A 147 6.11 9.75 -11.69
N GLU A 148 7.09 8.88 -11.95
CA GLU A 148 7.17 8.09 -13.20
C GLU A 148 5.88 7.28 -13.41
N ILE A 149 5.39 6.59 -12.37
CA ILE A 149 4.17 5.78 -12.46
C ILE A 149 2.97 6.65 -12.87
N VAL A 150 2.71 7.72 -12.15
CA VAL A 150 1.50 8.54 -12.39
C VAL A 150 1.56 9.35 -13.69
N THR A 151 2.77 9.65 -14.18
CA THR A 151 2.97 10.35 -15.45
C THR A 151 2.76 9.41 -16.64
N ARG A 152 3.23 8.17 -16.55
CA ARG A 152 3.21 7.20 -17.65
C ARG A 152 1.91 6.42 -17.76
N TYR A 153 1.22 6.18 -16.63
CA TYR A 153 0.02 5.35 -16.58
C TYR A 153 -1.18 6.13 -16.07
N ARG A 154 -2.34 5.93 -16.71
CA ARG A 154 -3.60 6.59 -16.34
C ARG A 154 -4.27 5.89 -15.16
N VAL A 155 -3.56 5.84 -14.03
CA VAL A 155 -4.11 5.31 -12.78
C VAL A 155 -5.08 6.31 -12.14
N GLU A 156 -6.12 5.84 -11.46
CA GLU A 156 -7.06 6.68 -10.71
C GLU A 156 -6.42 7.31 -9.49
N GLY A 157 -5.58 6.54 -8.81
CA GLY A 157 -4.91 6.99 -7.59
C GLY A 157 -3.52 6.41 -7.42
N PHE A 158 -2.81 6.95 -6.44
CA PHE A 158 -1.56 6.41 -5.93
C PHE A 158 -1.71 6.08 -4.45
N HIS A 159 -1.37 4.85 -4.08
CA HIS A 159 -1.53 4.31 -2.73
C HIS A 159 -0.17 4.09 -2.07
N TYR A 160 0.07 4.80 -0.96
CA TYR A 160 1.26 4.61 -0.12
C TYR A 160 1.06 3.43 0.83
N ASP A 161 1.98 2.48 0.82
CA ASP A 161 2.13 1.49 1.88
C ASP A 161 3.55 1.51 2.41
N TYR A 162 3.77 0.95 3.60
CA TYR A 162 5.06 1.03 4.29
C TYR A 162 5.61 2.47 4.37
N VAL A 163 4.71 3.46 4.45
CA VAL A 163 5.03 4.87 4.66
C VAL A 163 5.22 5.10 6.17
N ARG A 164 6.23 4.40 6.70
CA ARG A 164 6.48 4.26 8.12
C ARG A 164 7.86 3.66 8.40
N TYR A 165 8.32 3.77 9.62
CA TYR A 165 9.40 2.94 10.11
C TYR A 165 8.92 1.50 10.34
N PRO A 166 9.82 0.50 10.41
CA PRO A 166 9.49 -0.83 10.90
C PRO A 166 9.05 -0.76 12.37
N GLN A 167 8.39 -1.82 12.88
CA GLN A 167 7.80 -1.82 14.23
C GLN A 167 8.85 -1.86 15.36
N ALA A 168 10.09 -2.18 15.06
CA ALA A 168 11.18 -2.10 16.03
C ALA A 168 11.40 -0.64 16.46
N THR A 169 11.68 -0.45 17.73
CA THR A 169 11.97 0.88 18.28
C THR A 169 13.33 1.37 17.77
N TYR A 170 13.29 2.17 16.72
CA TYR A 170 14.43 3.00 16.31
C TYR A 170 14.35 4.32 17.05
N ALA A 171 15.47 5.05 17.11
CA ALA A 171 15.55 6.30 17.82
C ALA A 171 14.34 7.19 17.47
N ASP A 172 13.52 7.51 18.49
CA ASP A 172 12.31 8.32 18.37
C ASP A 172 12.71 9.80 18.50
N SER A 173 13.28 10.35 17.44
CA SER A 173 13.63 11.76 17.38
C SER A 173 12.55 12.55 16.63
N PRO A 174 12.43 13.88 16.88
CA PRO A 174 11.58 14.76 16.09
C PRO A 174 11.89 14.70 14.59
N GLU A 175 13.17 14.50 14.23
CA GLU A 175 13.64 14.38 12.85
C GLU A 175 13.12 13.12 12.18
N ASP A 176 13.02 12.00 12.90
CA ASP A 176 12.48 10.75 12.39
C ASP A 176 10.99 10.90 12.02
N HIS A 177 10.19 11.49 12.89
CA HIS A 177 8.79 11.81 12.61
C HIS A 177 8.63 12.79 11.45
N ALA A 178 9.48 13.82 11.38
CA ALA A 178 9.46 14.81 10.32
C ALA A 178 9.81 14.19 8.96
N ALA A 179 10.75 13.23 8.92
CA ALA A 179 11.21 12.62 7.68
C ALA A 179 10.11 11.84 6.96
N VAL A 180 9.29 11.06 7.69
CA VAL A 180 8.14 10.34 7.11
C VAL A 180 7.11 11.33 6.57
N THR A 181 6.76 12.36 7.35
CA THR A 181 5.79 13.38 6.94
C THR A 181 6.29 14.22 5.76
N ALA A 182 7.60 14.52 5.70
CA ALA A 182 8.20 15.25 4.60
C ALA A 182 8.05 14.51 3.26
N LEU A 183 8.22 13.16 3.23
CA LEU A 183 8.01 12.38 2.03
C LEU A 183 6.53 12.46 1.59
N VAL A 184 5.57 12.32 2.50
CA VAL A 184 4.13 12.40 2.18
C VAL A 184 3.78 13.79 1.65
N SER A 185 4.30 14.84 2.26
CA SER A 185 4.05 16.23 1.85
C SER A 185 4.59 16.51 0.45
N GLU A 186 5.86 16.18 0.20
CA GLU A 186 6.47 16.38 -1.12
C GLU A 186 5.83 15.49 -2.17
N GLY A 187 5.50 14.25 -1.80
CA GLY A 187 4.77 13.31 -2.67
C GLY A 187 3.41 13.86 -3.09
N ALA A 188 2.62 14.35 -2.15
CA ALA A 188 1.32 14.97 -2.46
C ALA A 188 1.46 16.12 -3.47
N LYS A 189 2.46 16.99 -3.28
CA LYS A 189 2.74 18.08 -4.20
C LYS A 189 3.12 17.60 -5.60
N ARG A 190 4.08 16.66 -5.69
CA ARG A 190 4.59 16.16 -6.99
C ARG A 190 3.56 15.36 -7.76
N LEU A 191 2.85 14.44 -7.09
CA LEU A 191 1.88 13.60 -7.74
C LEU A 191 0.69 14.41 -8.26
N ARG A 192 0.22 15.40 -7.48
CA ARG A 192 -0.86 16.30 -7.92
C ARG A 192 -0.41 17.23 -9.05
N ALA A 193 0.86 17.67 -9.06
CA ALA A 193 1.42 18.44 -10.17
C ALA A 193 1.56 17.59 -11.45
N ALA A 194 2.01 16.34 -11.32
CA ALA A 194 2.18 15.43 -12.45
C ALA A 194 0.83 14.96 -13.02
N ARG A 195 -0.18 14.80 -12.16
CA ARG A 195 -1.53 14.35 -12.52
C ARG A 195 -2.59 15.07 -11.68
N PRO A 196 -3.13 16.19 -12.16
CA PRO A 196 -4.25 16.87 -11.49
C PRO A 196 -5.44 15.94 -11.30
N GLY A 197 -6.01 15.94 -10.08
CA GLY A 197 -7.15 15.09 -9.73
C GLY A 197 -6.80 13.66 -9.27
N ILE A 198 -5.51 13.28 -9.24
CA ILE A 198 -5.12 11.97 -8.70
C ILE A 198 -5.54 11.81 -7.24
N VAL A 199 -6.10 10.65 -6.91
CA VAL A 199 -6.43 10.28 -5.53
C VAL A 199 -5.17 9.77 -4.82
N ILE A 200 -4.75 10.43 -3.76
CA ILE A 200 -3.63 9.98 -2.92
C ILE A 200 -4.19 9.26 -1.70
N SER A 201 -3.85 8.00 -1.54
CA SER A 201 -4.29 7.18 -0.41
C SER A 201 -3.12 6.56 0.36
N ALA A 202 -3.37 6.13 1.59
CA ALA A 202 -2.36 5.48 2.42
C ALA A 202 -2.92 4.33 3.24
N ALA A 203 -2.20 3.21 3.27
CA ALA A 203 -2.36 2.16 4.26
C ALA A 203 -1.77 2.64 5.59
N VAL A 204 -2.58 2.61 6.65
CA VAL A 204 -2.18 3.14 7.94
C VAL A 204 -2.50 2.17 9.08
N PHE A 205 -1.70 2.24 10.14
CA PHE A 205 -2.03 1.57 11.40
C PHE A 205 -3.35 2.16 11.93
N PRO A 206 -4.32 1.31 12.32
CA PRO A 206 -5.68 1.78 12.63
C PRO A 206 -5.77 2.56 13.95
N ASP A 207 -4.85 2.33 14.88
CA ASP A 207 -4.73 3.08 16.12
C ASP A 207 -3.76 4.26 15.91
N PRO A 208 -4.22 5.53 15.93
CA PRO A 208 -3.38 6.69 15.64
C PRO A 208 -2.25 6.90 16.65
N ASP A 209 -2.44 6.50 17.91
CA ASP A 209 -1.40 6.63 18.93
C ASP A 209 -0.30 5.59 18.70
N LEU A 210 -0.68 4.33 18.45
CA LEU A 210 0.27 3.29 18.09
C LEU A 210 0.98 3.57 16.76
N ALA A 211 0.27 4.15 15.78
CA ALA A 211 0.85 4.58 14.52
C ALA A 211 1.96 5.62 14.72
N ARG A 212 1.69 6.62 15.58
CA ARG A 212 2.67 7.64 15.94
C ARG A 212 3.85 7.06 16.72
N ASP A 213 3.58 6.29 17.78
CA ASP A 213 4.58 5.92 18.79
C ASP A 213 5.40 4.69 18.37
N ARG A 214 4.84 3.77 17.56
CA ARG A 214 5.50 2.53 17.16
C ARG A 214 6.19 2.60 15.80
N VAL A 215 5.62 3.34 14.85
CA VAL A 215 6.07 3.32 13.46
C VAL A 215 6.22 4.72 12.85
N LEU A 216 6.13 5.76 13.65
CA LEU A 216 6.30 7.17 13.33
C LEU A 216 5.39 7.66 12.20
N GLN A 217 4.21 7.04 12.09
CA GLN A 217 3.20 7.30 11.06
C GLN A 217 2.16 8.30 11.58
N ARG A 218 2.38 9.59 11.37
CA ARG A 218 1.52 10.69 11.86
C ARG A 218 0.35 10.98 10.91
N TRP A 219 -0.36 9.96 10.49
CA TRP A 219 -1.41 10.08 9.49
C TRP A 219 -2.58 11.01 9.87
N PRO A 220 -2.95 11.27 11.16
CA PRO A 220 -3.92 12.30 11.49
C PRO A 220 -3.46 13.71 11.09
N ASP A 221 -2.15 13.98 11.15
CA ASP A 221 -1.58 15.24 10.69
C ASP A 221 -1.64 15.35 9.15
N TRP A 222 -1.40 14.24 8.44
CA TRP A 222 -1.52 14.19 6.98
C TRP A 222 -2.95 14.45 6.52
N ALA A 223 -3.94 13.88 7.22
CA ALA A 223 -5.35 14.11 6.98
C ALA A 223 -5.74 15.58 7.19
N ARG A 224 -5.31 16.17 8.32
CA ARG A 224 -5.59 17.56 8.67
C ARG A 224 -4.98 18.55 7.67
N ALA A 225 -3.79 18.24 7.15
CA ALA A 225 -3.10 19.03 6.16
C ALA A 225 -3.51 18.71 4.71
N SER A 226 -4.51 17.84 4.50
CA SER A 226 -4.98 17.39 3.17
C SER A 226 -3.85 16.84 2.28
N LEU A 227 -2.85 16.18 2.88
CA LEU A 227 -1.76 15.53 2.15
C LEU A 227 -2.20 14.21 1.52
N VAL A 228 -3.24 13.59 2.08
CA VAL A 228 -3.90 12.38 1.55
C VAL A 228 -5.39 12.61 1.42
N ASP A 229 -5.99 12.01 0.39
CA ASP A 229 -7.42 12.12 0.08
C ASP A 229 -8.22 10.96 0.67
N LEU A 230 -7.56 9.83 0.93
CA LEU A 230 -8.16 8.59 1.42
C LEU A 230 -7.20 7.88 2.38
N LEU A 231 -7.71 7.46 3.52
CA LEU A 231 -7.03 6.63 4.49
C LEU A 231 -7.59 5.21 4.48
N CYS A 232 -6.72 4.22 4.57
CA CYS A 232 -7.08 2.80 4.65
C CYS A 232 -6.50 2.21 5.95
N PRO A 233 -7.18 2.39 7.13
CA PRO A 233 -6.75 1.81 8.39
C PRO A 233 -6.81 0.29 8.34
N MET A 234 -5.67 -0.39 8.54
CA MET A 234 -5.52 -1.86 8.47
C MET A 234 -6.05 -2.52 9.76
N ALA A 235 -7.36 -2.61 9.93
CA ALA A 235 -8.01 -3.20 11.11
C ALA A 235 -8.01 -4.74 11.05
N TYR A 236 -6.83 -5.36 10.84
CA TYR A 236 -6.66 -6.79 10.66
C TYR A 236 -6.81 -7.55 11.98
N ARG A 237 -8.04 -7.79 12.39
CA ARG A 237 -8.42 -8.53 13.60
C ARG A 237 -9.50 -9.56 13.27
N ARG A 238 -9.51 -10.68 13.97
CA ARG A 238 -10.62 -11.66 13.92
C ARG A 238 -11.82 -11.23 14.75
N ASP A 239 -11.57 -10.51 15.84
CA ASP A 239 -12.64 -9.99 16.69
C ASP A 239 -13.30 -8.77 16.03
N THR A 240 -14.57 -8.91 15.68
CA THR A 240 -15.38 -7.85 15.06
C THR A 240 -15.56 -6.63 15.96
N ALA A 241 -15.65 -6.81 17.28
CA ALA A 241 -15.76 -5.70 18.22
C ALA A 241 -14.47 -4.87 18.24
N GLU A 242 -13.32 -5.54 18.17
CA GLU A 242 -12.03 -4.85 18.07
C GLU A 242 -11.87 -4.12 16.72
N VAL A 243 -12.34 -4.69 15.61
CA VAL A 243 -12.40 -4.00 14.32
C VAL A 243 -13.24 -2.72 14.43
N ALA A 244 -14.45 -2.81 15.01
CA ALA A 244 -15.33 -1.67 15.22
C ALA A 244 -14.65 -0.59 16.06
N ARG A 245 -14.02 -0.97 17.17
CA ARG A 245 -13.30 -0.05 18.07
C ARG A 245 -12.16 0.69 17.35
N LEU A 246 -11.35 -0.04 16.58
CA LEU A 246 -10.21 0.53 15.84
C LEU A 246 -10.68 1.51 14.76
N LEU A 247 -11.68 1.13 13.96
CA LEU A 247 -12.19 1.98 12.88
C LEU A 247 -12.90 3.22 13.41
N THR A 248 -13.65 3.11 14.53
CA THR A 248 -14.25 4.26 15.21
C THR A 248 -13.19 5.23 15.71
N LYS A 249 -12.10 4.71 16.34
CA LYS A 249 -10.98 5.53 16.79
C LYS A 249 -10.28 6.23 15.61
N ALA A 250 -10.04 5.49 14.51
CA ALA A 250 -9.46 6.05 13.31
C ALA A 250 -10.34 7.15 12.70
N ARG A 251 -11.64 6.92 12.60
CA ARG A 251 -12.60 7.92 12.09
C ARG A 251 -12.61 9.20 12.93
N ALA A 252 -12.58 9.05 14.25
CA ALA A 252 -12.51 10.21 15.15
C ALA A 252 -11.24 11.05 14.96
N ALA A 253 -10.11 10.41 14.64
CA ALA A 253 -8.83 11.09 14.41
C ALA A 253 -8.75 11.82 13.05
N ALA A 254 -9.55 11.41 12.04
CA ALA A 254 -9.60 12.04 10.72
C ALA A 254 -11.05 12.21 10.21
N PRO A 255 -11.86 13.08 10.87
CA PRO A 255 -13.32 13.14 10.63
C PRO A 255 -13.72 13.66 9.25
N LYS A 256 -12.84 14.31 8.53
CA LYS A 256 -13.11 14.94 7.22
C LYS A 256 -12.46 14.22 6.04
N THR A 257 -11.54 13.28 6.28
CA THR A 257 -10.83 12.56 5.22
C THR A 257 -11.58 11.28 4.88
N ARG A 258 -11.74 10.96 3.61
CA ARG A 258 -12.34 9.68 3.19
C ARG A 258 -11.61 8.52 3.83
N MET A 259 -12.36 7.46 4.17
CA MET A 259 -11.78 6.31 4.86
C MET A 259 -12.40 5.01 4.32
N TRP A 260 -11.55 4.07 3.94
CA TRP A 260 -11.95 2.70 3.66
C TRP A 260 -11.42 1.79 4.76
N GLY A 261 -12.32 1.10 5.46
CA GLY A 261 -11.92 0.14 6.48
C GLY A 261 -11.15 -1.02 5.87
N GLY A 262 -9.87 -1.16 6.23
CA GLY A 262 -9.01 -2.26 5.77
C GLY A 262 -9.28 -3.53 6.54
N LEU A 263 -9.76 -4.58 5.88
CA LEU A 263 -10.20 -5.83 6.48
C LEU A 263 -9.36 -7.01 6.01
N MET A 264 -9.13 -7.97 6.92
CA MET A 264 -8.29 -9.13 6.69
C MET A 264 -9.10 -10.28 6.05
N ALA A 265 -9.00 -10.46 4.73
CA ALA A 265 -9.67 -11.55 4.04
C ALA A 265 -8.93 -12.91 4.20
N TYR A 266 -7.60 -12.90 4.12
CA TYR A 266 -6.74 -14.11 4.08
C TYR A 266 -6.85 -15.04 5.30
N ALA A 267 -7.41 -14.59 6.41
CA ALA A 267 -7.56 -15.38 7.63
C ALA A 267 -9.00 -15.32 8.19
N SER A 268 -9.97 -14.98 7.36
CA SER A 268 -11.37 -14.80 7.75
C SER A 268 -12.29 -15.75 7.00
N GLU A 269 -13.38 -16.13 7.66
CA GLU A 269 -14.52 -16.78 7.03
C GLU A 269 -15.46 -15.70 6.44
N ARG A 270 -16.20 -16.07 5.40
CA ARG A 270 -17.12 -15.14 4.71
C ARG A 270 -18.15 -14.49 5.64
N ALA A 271 -18.70 -15.23 6.59
CA ALA A 271 -19.68 -14.70 7.55
C ALA A 271 -19.05 -13.61 8.44
N LEU A 272 -17.88 -13.91 9.02
CA LEU A 272 -17.12 -12.94 9.84
C LEU A 272 -16.77 -11.70 9.04
N LEU A 273 -16.27 -11.86 7.83
CA LEU A 273 -15.88 -10.74 6.97
C LEU A 273 -17.08 -9.86 6.59
N ARG A 274 -18.27 -10.46 6.36
CA ARG A 274 -19.51 -9.71 6.13
C ARG A 274 -19.89 -8.86 7.34
N ASP A 275 -19.76 -9.39 8.55
CA ASP A 275 -20.03 -8.64 9.79
C ASP A 275 -19.00 -7.51 9.96
N GLN A 276 -17.74 -7.73 9.62
CA GLN A 276 -16.69 -6.70 9.66
C GLN A 276 -16.92 -5.59 8.62
N VAL A 277 -17.42 -5.90 7.43
CA VAL A 277 -17.84 -4.89 6.44
C VAL A 277 -18.97 -4.01 7.01
N ARG A 278 -19.95 -4.63 7.67
CA ARG A 278 -21.06 -3.89 8.31
C ARG A 278 -20.57 -2.96 9.42
N VAL A 279 -19.68 -3.42 10.28
CA VAL A 279 -19.16 -2.55 11.37
C VAL A 279 -18.23 -1.46 10.84
N ALA A 280 -17.55 -1.65 9.71
CA ALA A 280 -16.79 -0.58 9.05
C ALA A 280 -17.75 0.55 8.59
N GLU A 281 -18.88 0.20 8.00
CA GLU A 281 -19.93 1.18 7.64
C GLU A 281 -20.48 1.90 8.85
N GLN A 282 -20.80 1.17 9.92
CA GLN A 282 -21.30 1.73 11.19
C GLN A 282 -20.28 2.66 11.87
N ALA A 283 -18.98 2.39 11.70
CA ALA A 283 -17.90 3.26 12.18
C ALA A 283 -17.72 4.53 11.32
N GLY A 284 -18.52 4.70 10.25
CA GLY A 284 -18.50 5.87 9.38
C GLY A 284 -17.44 5.79 8.28
N CYS A 285 -16.96 4.60 7.92
CA CYS A 285 -16.14 4.43 6.73
C CYS A 285 -17.00 4.53 5.47
N GLU A 286 -16.53 5.29 4.48
CA GLU A 286 -17.21 5.42 3.18
C GLU A 286 -17.03 4.19 2.29
N GLY A 287 -16.09 3.29 2.65
CA GLY A 287 -15.81 2.05 1.94
C GLY A 287 -15.16 0.99 2.80
N ALA A 288 -15.05 -0.21 2.24
CA ALA A 288 -14.22 -1.29 2.76
C ALA A 288 -13.25 -1.77 1.68
N ILE A 289 -12.03 -2.07 2.10
CA ILE A 289 -10.99 -2.62 1.24
C ILE A 289 -10.46 -3.93 1.84
N LEU A 290 -10.50 -5.02 1.05
CA LEU A 290 -10.10 -6.35 1.51
C LEU A 290 -8.65 -6.65 1.21
N PHE A 291 -7.90 -7.10 2.19
CA PHE A 291 -6.54 -7.61 2.04
C PHE A 291 -6.54 -9.15 2.21
N ALA A 292 -6.33 -9.89 1.14
CA ALA A 292 -6.11 -9.41 -0.19
C ALA A 292 -6.87 -10.29 -1.19
N TYR A 293 -6.96 -9.84 -2.44
CA TYR A 293 -7.46 -10.66 -3.53
C TYR A 293 -6.66 -11.95 -3.66
N ASP A 294 -7.38 -13.07 -3.64
CA ASP A 294 -6.84 -14.39 -3.94
C ASP A 294 -7.82 -15.16 -4.83
N PRO A 295 -7.40 -15.53 -6.06
CA PRO A 295 -8.26 -16.30 -6.97
C PRO A 295 -8.65 -17.69 -6.43
N ALA A 296 -7.94 -18.22 -5.43
CA ALA A 296 -8.32 -19.48 -4.75
C ALA A 296 -9.47 -19.30 -3.76
N HIS A 297 -9.76 -18.07 -3.32
CA HIS A 297 -10.77 -17.72 -2.32
C HIS A 297 -11.73 -16.63 -2.82
N ARG A 298 -12.17 -16.75 -4.08
CA ARG A 298 -13.09 -15.81 -4.73
C ARG A 298 -14.43 -15.65 -4.00
N ASP A 299 -14.87 -16.71 -3.31
CA ASP A 299 -16.10 -16.71 -2.50
C ASP A 299 -16.09 -15.69 -1.36
N LEU A 300 -14.91 -15.30 -0.86
CA LEU A 300 -14.78 -14.24 0.14
C LEU A 300 -15.20 -12.86 -0.41
N LEU A 301 -15.10 -12.65 -1.71
CA LEU A 301 -15.50 -11.39 -2.34
C LEU A 301 -17.02 -11.23 -2.38
N ASP A 302 -17.77 -12.31 -2.22
CA ASP A 302 -19.25 -12.29 -2.20
C ASP A 302 -19.82 -11.55 -0.98
N VAL A 303 -18.97 -11.17 -0.01
CA VAL A 303 -19.38 -10.26 1.09
C VAL A 303 -19.80 -8.88 0.58
N PHE A 304 -19.39 -8.53 -0.63
CA PHE A 304 -19.78 -7.31 -1.30
C PHE A 304 -21.01 -7.45 -2.19
N SER A 305 -21.46 -8.67 -2.49
CA SER A 305 -22.67 -8.89 -3.25
C SER A 305 -23.89 -8.52 -2.40
N ALA A 306 -24.89 -7.92 -3.00
CA ALA A 306 -26.18 -7.72 -2.33
C ALA A 306 -26.75 -9.09 -1.93
N ALA A 307 -27.26 -9.16 -0.70
CA ALA A 307 -27.96 -10.37 -0.22
C ALA A 307 -29.26 -10.57 -0.99
#